data_c5f1ea3b2f211fddf35ff111cc765521
#
_entry.id   c5f1ea3b2f211fddf35ff111cc765521
#
_cell.length_a   1.000
_cell.length_b   1.000
_cell.length_c   1.000
_cell.angle_alpha   90.00
_cell.angle_beta   90.00
_cell.angle_gamma   90.00
#
_symmetry.space_group_name_H-M   'P 1'
#
loop_
_entity.id
_entity.type
_entity.pdbx_description
1 polymer ?
#
loop_
_entity_poly.entity_id
_entity_poly.type
_entity_poly.pdbx_seq_one_letter_code
_entity_poly.pdbx_strand_id
1 'polypeptide(L)'
;LKRKSAAFSPNKVTMIEVPNAKIIDARRNPLDTCFSCYKQYFAKGQHFTYDLDDISRYYKDYIRLIDFWKQLFPNNIYTINYEEVIQNPKEEIEKLLNHCNVEFESNCLNFYKSDRPVKTASSEQVRQPMYKSGIDYWKNYSDNLDILTTHFKYDK
;
A
#
# COMPACT_ATOMS: atom_id res chain seq x y z
N LEU A 1 -15.27 -7.42 16.11
CA LEU A 1 -13.82 -7.18 16.25
C LEU A 1 -13.55 -5.78 15.73
N LYS A 2 -13.21 -4.84 16.64
CA LYS A 2 -12.80 -3.47 16.25
C LYS A 2 -11.41 -3.54 15.63
N ARG A 3 -11.31 -3.43 14.31
CA ARG A 3 -10.05 -3.20 13.63
C ARG A 3 -9.59 -1.77 13.94
N LYS A 4 -8.56 -1.64 14.76
CA LYS A 4 -7.79 -0.40 14.82
C LYS A 4 -6.92 -0.40 13.57
N SER A 5 -7.12 0.55 12.66
CA SER A 5 -6.11 0.88 11.67
C SER A 5 -4.88 1.32 12.46
N ALA A 6 -3.85 0.49 12.48
CA ALA A 6 -2.59 0.85 13.09
C ALA A 6 -1.97 1.94 12.21
N ALA A 7 -2.13 3.20 12.62
CA ALA A 7 -1.20 4.23 12.21
C ALA A 7 0.18 3.74 12.63
N PHE A 8 1.09 3.63 11.68
CA PHE A 8 2.42 3.11 11.85
C PHE A 8 3.15 3.94 12.92
N SER A 9 3.19 3.44 14.15
CA SER A 9 4.02 4.00 15.22
C SER A 9 5.31 3.19 15.26
N PRO A 10 6.48 3.78 14.99
CA PRO A 10 7.76 3.06 14.95
C PRO A 10 8.17 2.43 16.28
N ASN A 11 7.44 2.69 17.36
CA ASN A 11 7.83 2.33 18.72
C ASN A 11 7.05 1.15 19.33
N LYS A 12 6.18 0.45 18.57
CA LYS A 12 5.51 -0.76 19.07
C LYS A 12 5.76 -1.94 18.16
N VAL A 13 6.56 -2.87 18.62
CA VAL A 13 6.79 -4.16 17.96
C VAL A 13 5.56 -5.04 18.20
N THR A 14 4.51 -4.81 17.44
CA THR A 14 3.24 -5.55 17.52
C THR A 14 3.43 -7.06 17.39
N MET A 15 4.49 -7.51 16.72
CA MET A 15 4.83 -8.92 16.53
C MET A 15 5.24 -9.62 17.85
N ILE A 16 5.78 -8.90 18.84
CA ILE A 16 6.11 -9.48 20.16
C ILE A 16 4.83 -9.70 20.94
N GLU A 17 3.85 -8.82 20.80
CA GLU A 17 2.57 -8.90 21.51
C GLU A 17 1.61 -9.91 20.86
N VAL A 18 1.74 -10.15 19.55
CA VAL A 18 0.88 -11.06 18.77
C VAL A 18 1.73 -11.91 17.82
N PRO A 19 2.42 -12.95 18.32
CA PRO A 19 3.40 -13.73 17.55
C PRO A 19 2.82 -14.44 16.32
N ASN A 20 1.53 -14.70 16.30
CA ASN A 20 0.83 -15.35 15.16
C ASN A 20 0.19 -14.33 14.20
N ALA A 21 0.43 -13.03 14.38
CA ALA A 21 -0.13 -12.02 13.50
C ALA A 21 0.43 -12.16 12.08
N LYS A 22 -0.45 -12.11 11.09
CA LYS A 22 -0.10 -12.00 9.68
C LYS A 22 -0.15 -10.52 9.29
N ILE A 23 0.93 -10.03 8.71
CA ILE A 23 1.07 -8.66 8.24
C ILE A 23 1.01 -8.66 6.72
N ILE A 24 0.21 -7.79 6.17
CA ILE A 24 0.11 -7.55 4.73
C ILE A 24 0.78 -6.22 4.43
N ASP A 25 1.85 -6.28 3.65
CA ASP A 25 2.57 -5.15 3.11
C ASP A 25 2.03 -4.84 1.71
N ALA A 26 1.03 -3.95 1.61
CA ALA A 26 0.41 -3.57 0.36
C ALA A 26 1.25 -2.50 -0.34
N ARG A 27 1.86 -2.85 -1.46
CA ARG A 27 2.73 -1.97 -2.26
C ARG A 27 2.10 -1.56 -3.58
N ARG A 28 2.60 -0.49 -4.10
CA ARG A 28 2.36 0.04 -5.43
C ARG A 28 3.64 0.70 -5.92
N ASN A 29 3.75 0.94 -7.23
CA ASN A 29 4.86 1.71 -7.80
C ASN A 29 5.19 2.93 -6.93
N PRO A 30 6.46 3.12 -6.51
CA PRO A 30 6.85 4.19 -5.59
C PRO A 30 6.54 5.59 -6.13
N LEU A 31 6.70 5.82 -7.44
CA LEU A 31 6.40 7.11 -8.07
C LEU A 31 4.89 7.41 -8.00
N ASP A 32 4.05 6.44 -8.33
CA ASP A 32 2.59 6.59 -8.21
C ASP A 32 2.15 6.80 -6.77
N THR A 33 2.76 6.07 -5.83
CA THR A 33 2.45 6.18 -4.40
C THR A 33 2.81 7.55 -3.87
N CYS A 34 4.06 7.99 -4.06
CA CYS A 34 4.54 9.28 -3.58
C CYS A 34 3.78 10.44 -4.23
N PHE A 35 3.57 10.38 -5.53
CA PHE A 35 2.80 11.42 -6.24
C PHE A 35 1.33 11.47 -5.82
N SER A 36 0.70 10.32 -5.61
CA SER A 36 -0.68 10.26 -5.10
C SER A 36 -0.81 10.87 -3.70
N CYS A 37 0.14 10.59 -2.82
CA CYS A 37 0.17 11.18 -1.48
C CYS A 37 0.47 12.69 -1.53
N TYR A 38 1.39 13.13 -2.38
CA TYR A 38 1.71 14.55 -2.57
C TYR A 38 0.50 15.37 -3.02
N LYS A 39 -0.33 14.84 -3.91
CA LYS A 39 -1.56 15.51 -4.36
C LYS A 39 -2.68 15.52 -3.31
N GLN A 40 -2.62 14.63 -2.33
CA GLN A 40 -3.67 14.49 -1.33
C GLN A 40 -3.50 15.50 -0.21
N TYR A 41 -4.54 16.30 0.06
CA TYR A 41 -4.56 17.13 1.25
C TYR A 41 -4.88 16.27 2.48
N PHE A 42 -3.88 16.09 3.35
CA PHE A 42 -4.05 15.47 4.66
C PHE A 42 -4.20 16.55 5.72
N ALA A 43 -5.35 16.65 6.33
CA ALA A 43 -5.67 17.72 7.26
C ALA A 43 -4.75 17.78 8.50
N LYS A 44 -4.16 16.65 8.93
CA LYS A 44 -3.26 16.57 10.10
C LYS A 44 -2.28 15.40 9.97
N GLY A 45 -1.05 15.60 10.47
CA GLY A 45 -0.12 14.52 10.82
C GLY A 45 0.71 13.93 9.68
N GLN A 46 0.59 14.43 8.45
CA GLN A 46 1.28 13.90 7.28
C GLN A 46 2.11 14.99 6.58
N HIS A 47 2.88 15.78 7.34
CA HIS A 47 3.62 16.95 6.81
C HIS A 47 4.64 16.58 5.73
N PHE A 48 5.24 15.39 5.81
CA PHE A 48 6.19 14.88 4.82
C PHE A 48 5.57 14.68 3.42
N THR A 49 4.25 14.64 3.29
CA THR A 49 3.58 14.49 1.99
C THR A 49 3.54 15.78 1.18
N TYR A 50 3.85 16.93 1.77
CA TYR A 50 3.83 18.23 1.10
C TYR A 50 5.15 18.60 0.41
N ASP A 51 6.15 17.72 0.49
CA ASP A 51 7.43 17.86 -0.20
C ASP A 51 7.82 16.54 -0.89
N LEU A 52 8.30 16.62 -2.14
CA LEU A 52 8.63 15.43 -2.95
C LEU A 52 9.90 14.71 -2.47
N ASP A 53 10.87 15.45 -1.91
CA ASP A 53 12.08 14.86 -1.34
C ASP A 53 11.77 14.16 -0.01
N ASP A 54 11.01 14.82 0.87
CA ASP A 54 10.62 14.27 2.16
C ASP A 54 9.79 12.98 2.00
N ILE A 55 8.80 12.97 1.12
CA ILE A 55 7.99 11.77 0.89
C ILE A 55 8.81 10.64 0.28
N SER A 56 9.77 10.95 -0.59
CA SER A 56 10.67 9.96 -1.18
C SER A 56 11.56 9.30 -0.13
N ARG A 57 12.13 10.10 0.80
CA ARG A 57 12.92 9.61 1.93
C ARG A 57 12.08 8.75 2.85
N TYR A 58 10.88 9.22 3.19
CA TYR A 58 9.94 8.47 4.02
C TYR A 58 9.58 7.12 3.41
N TYR A 59 9.32 7.07 2.09
CA TYR A 59 9.04 5.82 1.39
C TYR A 59 10.25 4.86 1.42
N LYS A 60 11.47 5.35 1.22
CA LYS A 60 12.69 4.54 1.32
C LYS A 60 12.88 3.98 2.73
N ASP A 61 12.64 4.78 3.76
CA ASP A 61 12.73 4.32 5.15
C ASP A 61 11.68 3.27 5.47
N TYR A 62 10.46 3.42 4.94
CA TYR A 62 9.43 2.39 5.00
C TYR A 62 9.91 1.07 4.38
N ILE A 63 10.48 1.08 3.16
CA ILE A 63 10.99 -0.12 2.50
C ILE A 63 12.08 -0.79 3.36
N ARG A 64 13.07 0.00 3.84
CA ARG A 64 14.15 -0.51 4.70
C ARG A 64 13.62 -1.17 5.96
N LEU A 65 12.61 -0.57 6.57
CA LEU A 65 11.99 -1.10 7.78
C LEU A 65 11.23 -2.41 7.51
N ILE A 66 10.46 -2.48 6.43
CA ILE A 66 9.77 -3.73 6.06
C ILE A 66 10.77 -4.83 5.72
N ASP A 67 11.85 -4.53 5.00
CA ASP A 67 12.89 -5.52 4.68
C ASP A 67 13.60 -6.03 5.94
N PHE A 68 13.89 -5.16 6.91
CA PHE A 68 14.39 -5.55 8.22
C PHE A 68 13.41 -6.49 8.95
N TRP A 69 12.13 -6.16 8.99
CA TRP A 69 11.12 -7.02 9.62
C TRP A 69 10.94 -8.35 8.91
N LYS A 70 11.03 -8.40 7.59
CA LYS A 70 10.99 -9.65 6.82
C LYS A 70 12.15 -10.59 7.15
N GLN A 71 13.33 -10.05 7.41
CA GLN A 71 14.48 -10.85 7.86
C GLN A 71 14.24 -11.47 9.23
N LEU A 72 13.61 -10.74 10.15
CA LEU A 72 13.31 -11.24 11.50
C LEU A 72 12.10 -12.18 11.54
N PHE A 73 11.10 -11.93 10.68
CA PHE A 73 9.83 -12.64 10.67
C PHE A 73 9.43 -13.08 9.25
N PRO A 74 10.19 -13.97 8.60
CA PRO A 74 10.04 -14.29 7.17
C PRO A 74 8.68 -14.86 6.79
N ASN A 75 7.99 -15.52 7.73
CA ASN A 75 6.69 -16.17 7.48
C ASN A 75 5.47 -15.32 7.90
N ASN A 76 5.70 -14.13 8.43
CA ASN A 76 4.62 -13.30 8.98
C ASN A 76 4.26 -12.14 8.08
N ILE A 77 5.15 -11.72 7.18
CA ILE A 77 4.95 -10.55 6.32
C ILE A 77 4.82 -10.99 4.87
N TYR A 78 3.67 -10.73 4.29
CA TYR A 78 3.39 -10.96 2.86
C TYR A 78 3.32 -9.62 2.13
N THR A 79 4.10 -9.47 1.07
CA THR A 79 4.00 -8.29 0.20
C THR A 79 3.08 -8.60 -0.96
N ILE A 80 2.09 -7.73 -1.18
CA ILE A 80 1.20 -7.76 -2.32
C ILE A 80 1.38 -6.47 -3.13
N ASN A 81 1.56 -6.60 -4.43
CA ASN A 81 1.74 -5.48 -5.34
C ASN A 81 0.42 -5.16 -6.06
N TYR A 82 0.02 -3.91 -6.01
CA TYR A 82 -1.22 -3.44 -6.64
C TYR A 82 -1.27 -3.78 -8.13
N GLU A 83 -0.18 -3.59 -8.84
CA GLU A 83 -0.06 -3.82 -10.27
C GLU A 83 -0.30 -5.31 -10.63
N GLU A 84 0.23 -6.23 -9.81
CA GLU A 84 0.02 -7.68 -9.97
C GLU A 84 -1.43 -8.06 -9.69
N VAL A 85 -2.03 -7.47 -8.64
CA VAL A 85 -3.45 -7.68 -8.34
C VAL A 85 -4.35 -7.21 -9.48
N ILE A 86 -4.02 -6.10 -10.13
CA ILE A 86 -4.80 -5.61 -11.28
C ILE A 86 -4.66 -6.54 -12.50
N GLN A 87 -3.49 -7.14 -12.70
CA GLN A 87 -3.23 -8.05 -13.82
C GLN A 87 -3.87 -9.43 -13.59
N ASN A 88 -3.70 -9.99 -12.38
CA ASN A 88 -4.10 -11.34 -12.03
C ASN A 88 -4.88 -11.36 -10.69
N PRO A 89 -6.07 -10.73 -10.62
CA PRO A 89 -6.74 -10.47 -9.35
C PRO A 89 -7.08 -11.73 -8.56
N LYS A 90 -7.52 -12.79 -9.24
CA LYS A 90 -7.89 -14.04 -8.56
C LYS A 90 -6.65 -14.70 -7.92
N GLU A 91 -5.60 -14.88 -8.69
CA GLU A 91 -4.38 -15.55 -8.27
C GLU A 91 -3.71 -14.82 -7.09
N GLU A 92 -3.58 -13.49 -7.19
CA GLU A 92 -2.94 -12.68 -6.16
C GLU A 92 -3.77 -12.64 -4.86
N ILE A 93 -5.10 -12.60 -4.96
CA ILE A 93 -5.98 -12.67 -3.80
C ILE A 93 -5.94 -14.07 -3.16
N GLU A 94 -5.89 -15.15 -3.94
CA GLU A 94 -5.71 -16.51 -3.41
C GLU A 94 -4.39 -16.65 -2.65
N LYS A 95 -3.26 -16.16 -3.19
CA LYS A 95 -1.96 -16.14 -2.50
C LYS A 95 -2.03 -15.37 -1.18
N LEU A 96 -2.65 -14.19 -1.19
CA LEU A 96 -2.85 -13.37 0.00
C LEU A 96 -3.66 -14.10 1.08
N LEU A 97 -4.78 -14.70 0.70
CA LEU A 97 -5.66 -15.41 1.63
C LEU A 97 -4.99 -16.66 2.19
N ASN A 98 -4.24 -17.41 1.38
CA ASN A 98 -3.42 -18.53 1.84
C ASN A 98 -2.39 -18.09 2.90
N HIS A 99 -1.72 -16.96 2.68
CA HIS A 99 -0.83 -16.41 3.71
C HIS A 99 -1.57 -16.09 5.02
N CYS A 100 -2.81 -15.66 4.93
CA CYS A 100 -3.65 -15.35 6.10
C CYS A 100 -4.30 -16.58 6.72
N ASN A 101 -4.13 -17.78 6.14
CA ASN A 101 -4.84 -19.00 6.50
C ASN A 101 -6.37 -18.84 6.42
N VAL A 102 -6.85 -18.18 5.35
CA VAL A 102 -8.27 -17.94 5.07
C VAL A 102 -8.61 -18.52 3.70
N GLU A 103 -9.73 -19.21 3.61
CA GLU A 103 -10.21 -19.76 2.35
C GLU A 103 -10.66 -18.67 1.38
N PHE A 104 -10.47 -18.94 0.09
CA PHE A 104 -10.90 -18.03 -0.96
C PHE A 104 -12.41 -18.09 -1.16
N GLU A 105 -13.06 -16.93 -1.19
CA GLU A 105 -14.44 -16.77 -1.59
C GLU A 105 -14.53 -15.89 -2.84
N SER A 106 -15.39 -16.25 -3.82
CA SER A 106 -15.56 -15.48 -5.05
C SER A 106 -16.00 -14.03 -4.82
N ASN A 107 -16.65 -13.76 -3.70
CA ASN A 107 -17.05 -12.42 -3.27
C ASN A 107 -15.85 -11.49 -3.01
N CYS A 108 -14.66 -12.03 -2.78
CA CYS A 108 -13.44 -11.23 -2.64
C CYS A 108 -13.13 -10.42 -3.92
N LEU A 109 -13.51 -10.94 -5.10
CA LEU A 109 -13.37 -10.24 -6.37
C LEU A 109 -14.47 -9.19 -6.61
N ASN A 110 -15.57 -9.27 -5.87
CA ASN A 110 -16.71 -8.37 -5.98
C ASN A 110 -16.79 -7.37 -4.81
N PHE A 111 -15.64 -7.00 -4.22
CA PHE A 111 -15.53 -6.13 -3.04
C PHE A 111 -16.29 -4.80 -3.19
N TYR A 112 -16.38 -4.26 -4.41
CA TYR A 112 -17.06 -3.00 -4.74
C TYR A 112 -18.59 -3.06 -4.57
N LYS A 113 -19.17 -4.28 -4.51
CA LYS A 113 -20.59 -4.50 -4.23
C LYS A 113 -20.93 -4.50 -2.74
N SER A 114 -19.92 -4.38 -1.87
CA SER A 114 -20.12 -4.41 -0.42
C SER A 114 -20.66 -3.09 0.09
N ASP A 115 -21.75 -3.14 0.89
CA ASP A 115 -22.35 -1.96 1.52
C ASP A 115 -21.65 -1.49 2.80
N ARG A 116 -20.51 -2.11 3.16
CA ARG A 116 -19.75 -1.71 4.36
C ARG A 116 -19.29 -0.27 4.25
N PRO A 117 -19.50 0.55 5.30
CA PRO A 117 -19.06 1.94 5.29
C PRO A 117 -17.51 2.02 5.25
N VAL A 118 -16.99 2.77 4.30
CA VAL A 118 -15.57 3.04 4.14
C VAL A 118 -15.31 4.50 4.52
N LYS A 119 -14.53 4.71 5.58
CA LYS A 119 -14.23 6.06 6.14
C LYS A 119 -12.79 6.46 5.80
N THR A 120 -12.42 6.44 4.54
CA THR A 120 -11.09 6.83 4.05
C THR A 120 -11.20 7.76 2.86
N ALA A 121 -10.11 8.45 2.50
CA ALA A 121 -10.05 9.28 1.29
C ALA A 121 -10.35 8.49 0.00
N SER A 122 -10.24 7.16 0.04
CA SER A 122 -10.50 6.26 -1.09
C SER A 122 -11.92 5.67 -1.08
N SER A 123 -12.87 6.23 -0.31
CA SER A 123 -14.22 5.68 -0.17
C SER A 123 -14.95 5.49 -1.51
N GLU A 124 -14.81 6.43 -2.43
CA GLU A 124 -15.39 6.36 -3.77
C GLU A 124 -14.71 5.33 -4.66
N GLN A 125 -13.37 5.20 -4.54
CA GLN A 125 -12.58 4.28 -5.35
C GLN A 125 -12.90 2.81 -5.05
N VAL A 126 -13.14 2.47 -3.78
CA VAL A 126 -13.46 1.09 -3.37
C VAL A 126 -14.89 0.67 -3.74
N ARG A 127 -15.71 1.59 -4.24
CA ARG A 127 -17.07 1.31 -4.78
C ARG A 127 -17.07 1.00 -6.26
N GLN A 128 -15.91 0.97 -6.89
CA GLN A 128 -15.76 0.66 -8.30
C GLN A 128 -14.95 -0.63 -8.47
N PRO A 129 -15.16 -1.38 -9.56
CA PRO A 129 -14.28 -2.49 -9.92
C PRO A 129 -12.82 -2.02 -9.99
N MET A 130 -11.89 -2.96 -9.83
CA MET A 130 -10.47 -2.64 -10.01
C MET A 130 -10.21 -2.00 -11.37
N TYR A 131 -9.48 -0.89 -11.39
CA TYR A 131 -9.23 -0.12 -12.61
C TYR A 131 -7.72 0.11 -12.84
N LYS A 132 -7.34 0.17 -14.11
CA LYS A 132 -5.94 0.31 -14.52
C LYS A 132 -5.44 1.76 -14.56
N SER A 133 -6.35 2.75 -14.54
CA SER A 133 -6.00 4.16 -14.72
C SER A 133 -5.11 4.74 -13.61
N GLY A 134 -4.94 4.01 -12.51
CA GLY A 134 -4.00 4.36 -11.47
C GLY A 134 -2.57 3.91 -11.72
N ILE A 135 -2.33 2.96 -12.64
CA ILE A 135 -0.99 2.45 -12.94
C ILE A 135 -0.29 3.45 -13.86
N ASP A 136 0.96 3.74 -13.54
CA ASP A 136 1.79 4.68 -14.30
C ASP A 136 1.20 6.10 -14.42
N TYR A 137 0.26 6.46 -13.55
CA TYR A 137 -0.39 7.77 -13.59
C TYR A 137 0.60 8.93 -13.43
N TRP A 138 1.69 8.73 -12.67
CA TRP A 138 2.78 9.68 -12.50
C TRP A 138 3.42 10.12 -13.83
N LYS A 139 3.41 9.27 -14.86
CA LYS A 139 4.00 9.54 -16.19
C LYS A 139 3.38 10.76 -16.87
N ASN A 140 2.10 11.04 -16.59
CA ASN A 140 1.43 12.22 -17.10
C ASN A 140 1.99 13.56 -16.56
N TYR A 141 2.86 13.46 -15.54
CA TYR A 141 3.47 14.60 -14.85
C TYR A 141 4.99 14.46 -14.74
N SER A 142 5.58 13.60 -15.55
CA SER A 142 7.02 13.23 -15.49
C SER A 142 7.94 14.44 -15.49
N ASP A 143 7.60 15.48 -16.26
CA ASP A 143 8.41 16.69 -16.40
C ASP A 143 8.50 17.54 -15.12
N ASN A 144 7.59 17.30 -14.18
CA ASN A 144 7.53 17.99 -12.89
C ASN A 144 7.95 17.08 -11.70
N LEU A 145 8.37 15.85 -11.98
CA LEU A 145 8.65 14.84 -10.96
C LEU A 145 10.12 14.36 -10.97
N ASP A 146 11.05 15.22 -11.40
CA ASP A 146 12.49 14.90 -11.45
C ASP A 146 13.04 14.43 -10.10
N ILE A 147 12.56 15.03 -9.01
CA ILE A 147 12.94 14.63 -7.65
C ILE A 147 12.58 13.17 -7.40
N LEU A 148 11.35 12.76 -7.71
CA LEU A 148 10.90 11.38 -7.52
C LEU A 148 11.67 10.41 -8.43
N THR A 149 11.83 10.72 -9.73
CA THR A 149 12.54 9.86 -10.67
C THR A 149 13.99 9.66 -10.27
N THR A 150 14.66 10.71 -9.79
CA THR A 150 16.02 10.65 -9.27
C THR A 150 16.08 9.75 -8.02
N HIS A 151 15.17 9.92 -7.08
CA HIS A 151 15.13 9.12 -5.86
C HIS A 151 14.96 7.62 -6.12
N PHE A 152 14.12 7.26 -7.10
CA PHE A 152 13.79 5.86 -7.39
C PHE A 152 14.51 5.30 -8.63
N LYS A 153 15.47 6.04 -9.20
CA LYS A 153 16.30 5.62 -10.37
C LYS A 153 15.44 5.18 -11.56
N TYR A 154 14.40 5.92 -11.85
CA TYR A 154 13.63 5.72 -13.06
C TYR A 154 14.20 6.58 -14.18
N ASP A 155 14.66 5.94 -15.25
CA ASP A 155 15.01 6.62 -16.49
C ASP A 155 13.72 7.09 -17.18
N LYS A 156 13.74 8.32 -17.72
CA LYS A 156 12.60 8.94 -18.43
C LYS A 156 12.45 8.36 -19.83
#